data_4ad0e0f8d14678787b80e3780642f66b
#
_entry.id   4ad0e0f8d14678787b80e3780642f66b
#
_cell.length_a   1.000
_cell.length_b   1.000
_cell.length_c   1.000
_cell.angle_alpha   90.00
_cell.angle_beta   90.00
_cell.angle_gamma   90.00
#
_symmetry.space_group_name_H-M   'P 1'
#
loop_
_entity.id
_entity.type
_entity.pdbx_description
1 polymer ?
#
loop_
_entity_poly.entity_id
_entity_poly.type
_entity_poly.pdbx_seq_one_letter_code
_entity_poly.pdbx_strand_id
1 'polypeptide(L)'
;MSANKILIVDDEEIIVKLLSMSLRSDGYETVTAHSGEQGLEVFKSELPDIVVTDIKMPGMDGLELLKKIKEIDSEKEVIIVTGHGDIDSTITALQYGASDFINKPVRDEALAIALERAKAKIAIREKLEEYTENLEIKIAEATEEIRRKSNFQRLLIKSSNDAIVAFDHDWKVVVYNPEAANMFGEAVKDVRNKMTIDDLYTPKIAKIFKNQAKEKKQQNTLPWRENIINTKDGRQIPVRYTSNVLYKKGEFVGTVSFFQDLTEIKRLEKELVQSERLAAVGQTVSGLAHYVKNILIGLKGGSYVVD
;
A
#
# COMPACT_ATOMS: atom_id res chain seq x y z
N MET A 1 20.55 20.11 15.20
CA MET A 1 21.72 20.78 15.85
C MET A 1 21.21 21.99 16.59
N SER A 2 21.69 22.31 17.77
CA SER A 2 21.24 23.52 18.48
C SER A 2 21.70 24.74 17.69
N ALA A 3 20.77 25.63 17.29
CA ALA A 3 21.09 26.89 16.59
C ALA A 3 21.92 27.80 17.52
N ASN A 4 23.23 27.69 17.40
CA ASN A 4 24.14 28.30 18.35
C ASN A 4 25.00 29.42 17.75
N LYS A 5 25.08 29.50 16.39
CA LYS A 5 25.92 30.51 15.73
C LYS A 5 25.08 31.71 15.30
N ILE A 6 25.45 32.88 15.79
CA ILE A 6 24.76 34.15 15.54
C ILE A 6 25.71 35.11 14.83
N LEU A 7 25.28 35.68 13.70
CA LEU A 7 25.95 36.81 13.06
C LEU A 7 25.34 38.12 13.57
N ILE A 8 26.19 39.03 14.04
CA ILE A 8 25.81 40.39 14.49
C ILE A 8 26.33 41.39 13.48
N VAL A 9 25.45 42.23 12.94
CA VAL A 9 25.80 43.24 11.93
C VAL A 9 25.31 44.60 12.39
N ASP A 10 26.21 45.53 12.67
CA ASP A 10 25.92 46.90 13.04
C ASP A 10 27.16 47.75 12.72
N ASP A 11 27.00 48.97 12.21
CA ASP A 11 28.11 49.87 11.89
C ASP A 11 28.74 50.53 13.14
N GLU A 12 28.05 50.45 14.27
CA GLU A 12 28.56 50.90 15.56
C GLU A 12 29.39 49.79 16.26
N GLU A 13 30.73 49.87 16.19
CA GLU A 13 31.66 48.87 16.75
C GLU A 13 31.40 48.54 18.23
N ILE A 14 30.95 49.56 19.00
CA ILE A 14 30.63 49.45 20.44
C ILE A 14 29.39 48.51 20.61
N ILE A 15 28.36 48.68 19.79
CA ILE A 15 27.13 47.87 19.84
C ILE A 15 27.47 46.41 19.49
N VAL A 16 28.18 46.17 18.40
CA VAL A 16 28.66 44.83 18.00
C VAL A 16 29.39 44.12 19.12
N LYS A 17 30.31 44.85 19.79
CA LYS A 17 31.11 44.31 20.89
C LYS A 17 30.27 43.95 22.09
N LEU A 18 29.37 44.84 22.51
CA LEU A 18 28.47 44.62 23.65
C LEU A 18 27.53 43.44 23.42
N LEU A 19 26.87 43.38 22.26
CA LEU A 19 25.98 42.29 21.90
C LEU A 19 26.75 40.97 21.81
N SER A 20 27.92 40.96 21.19
CA SER A 20 28.78 39.76 21.09
C SER A 20 29.22 39.25 22.47
N MET A 21 29.55 40.13 23.40
CA MET A 21 29.92 39.74 24.77
C MET A 21 28.72 39.19 25.55
N SER A 22 27.55 39.81 25.46
CA SER A 22 26.32 39.34 26.09
C SER A 22 25.96 37.93 25.56
N LEU A 23 25.89 37.77 24.25
CA LEU A 23 25.50 36.49 23.63
C LEU A 23 26.52 35.38 23.89
N ARG A 24 27.81 35.66 23.91
CA ARG A 24 28.84 34.69 24.31
C ARG A 24 28.70 34.26 25.77
N SER A 25 28.35 35.19 26.65
CA SER A 25 28.05 34.88 28.06
C SER A 25 26.90 33.90 28.20
N ASP A 26 25.90 34.00 27.31
CA ASP A 26 24.74 33.08 27.23
C ASP A 26 25.01 31.79 26.48
N GLY A 27 26.28 31.56 26.05
CA GLY A 27 26.72 30.32 25.43
C GLY A 27 26.55 30.24 23.91
N TYR A 28 26.31 31.35 23.23
CA TYR A 28 26.25 31.42 21.78
C TYR A 28 27.63 31.59 21.14
N GLU A 29 27.82 31.01 19.99
CA GLU A 29 28.93 31.30 19.09
C GLU A 29 28.59 32.56 18.28
N THR A 30 29.39 33.60 18.34
CA THR A 30 29.11 34.87 17.66
C THR A 30 30.19 35.17 16.60
N VAL A 31 29.75 35.55 15.42
CA VAL A 31 30.55 36.16 14.36
C VAL A 31 30.01 37.62 14.16
N THR A 32 30.86 38.50 13.72
CA THR A 32 30.55 39.95 13.69
C THR A 32 30.89 40.58 12.35
N ALA A 33 30.13 41.60 11.95
CA ALA A 33 30.40 42.41 10.77
C ALA A 33 30.00 43.87 11.06
N HIS A 34 30.67 44.80 10.38
CA HIS A 34 30.47 46.23 10.58
C HIS A 34 29.87 46.97 9.40
N SER A 35 29.36 46.24 8.40
CA SER A 35 28.53 46.76 7.32
C SER A 35 27.67 45.65 6.73
N GLY A 36 26.64 45.97 5.94
CA GLY A 36 25.81 45.01 5.25
C GLY A 36 26.59 44.13 4.26
N GLU A 37 27.54 44.71 3.53
CA GLU A 37 28.42 43.99 2.59
C GLU A 37 29.28 42.98 3.32
N GLN A 38 29.95 43.36 4.40
CA GLN A 38 30.74 42.46 5.24
C GLN A 38 29.83 41.38 5.87
N GLY A 39 28.63 41.77 6.33
CA GLY A 39 27.62 40.85 6.87
C GLY A 39 27.25 39.77 5.89
N LEU A 40 27.04 40.11 4.61
CA LEU A 40 26.74 39.16 3.57
C LEU A 40 27.92 38.22 3.26
N GLU A 41 29.16 38.70 3.27
CA GLU A 41 30.35 37.88 3.08
C GLU A 41 30.51 36.89 4.25
N VAL A 42 30.41 37.36 5.49
CA VAL A 42 30.49 36.51 6.69
C VAL A 42 29.34 35.51 6.72
N PHE A 43 28.13 35.90 6.32
CA PHE A 43 27.00 34.97 6.21
C PHE A 43 27.28 33.82 5.27
N LYS A 44 27.84 34.11 4.11
CA LYS A 44 28.22 33.07 3.11
C LYS A 44 29.32 32.14 3.55
N SER A 45 30.30 32.65 4.30
CA SER A 45 31.49 31.87 4.75
C SER A 45 31.23 31.08 6.01
N GLU A 46 30.46 31.63 6.94
CA GLU A 46 30.24 31.08 8.29
C GLU A 46 28.92 30.37 8.49
N LEU A 47 27.96 30.57 7.57
CA LEU A 47 26.64 29.97 7.56
C LEU A 47 25.91 30.03 8.92
N PRO A 48 25.78 31.20 9.55
CA PRO A 48 25.13 31.31 10.84
C PRO A 48 23.65 30.90 10.77
N ASP A 49 23.10 30.45 11.89
CA ASP A 49 21.69 30.05 11.96
C ASP A 49 20.78 31.26 12.14
N ILE A 50 21.28 32.26 12.86
CA ILE A 50 20.56 33.50 13.18
C ILE A 50 21.42 34.70 12.82
N VAL A 51 20.80 35.71 12.24
CA VAL A 51 21.43 37.00 11.95
C VAL A 51 20.69 38.10 12.74
N VAL A 52 21.44 38.93 13.46
CA VAL A 52 20.94 40.10 14.12
C VAL A 52 21.57 41.30 13.41
N THR A 53 20.76 42.13 12.75
CA THR A 53 21.29 43.23 11.94
C THR A 53 20.57 44.58 12.27
N ASP A 54 21.34 45.65 12.33
CA ASP A 54 20.75 47.00 12.32
C ASP A 54 20.09 47.27 10.96
N ILE A 55 19.02 48.06 10.94
CA ILE A 55 18.40 48.58 9.72
C ILE A 55 19.29 49.62 9.04
N LYS A 56 19.73 50.61 9.82
CA LYS A 56 20.40 51.81 9.30
C LYS A 56 21.90 51.68 9.31
N MET A 57 22.45 51.23 8.20
CA MET A 57 23.90 51.16 8.01
C MET A 57 24.31 51.88 6.70
N PRO A 58 25.50 52.50 6.66
CA PRO A 58 26.05 53.04 5.43
C PRO A 58 26.24 51.95 4.37
N GLY A 59 25.97 52.27 3.09
CA GLY A 59 26.08 51.29 1.99
C GLY A 59 24.86 50.40 1.94
N MET A 60 25.06 49.07 2.07
CA MET A 60 23.98 48.07 2.15
C MET A 60 23.32 48.18 3.51
N ASP A 61 22.05 48.55 3.52
CA ASP A 61 21.25 48.60 4.75
C ASP A 61 20.79 47.20 5.21
N GLY A 62 20.22 47.12 6.43
CA GLY A 62 19.77 45.83 7.00
C GLY A 62 18.60 45.20 6.28
N LEU A 63 17.74 45.98 5.59
CA LEU A 63 16.64 45.43 4.78
C LEU A 63 17.14 44.79 3.49
N GLU A 64 18.13 45.40 2.85
CA GLU A 64 18.78 44.84 1.69
C GLU A 64 19.57 43.56 2.05
N LEU A 65 20.29 43.59 3.20
CA LEU A 65 20.97 42.40 3.73
C LEU A 65 19.98 41.27 4.02
N LEU A 66 18.87 41.55 4.71
CA LEU A 66 17.80 40.57 4.96
C LEU A 66 17.34 39.93 3.66
N LYS A 67 17.01 40.76 2.65
CA LYS A 67 16.53 40.26 1.36
C LYS A 67 17.55 39.32 0.69
N LYS A 68 18.83 39.70 0.64
CA LYS A 68 19.88 38.89 0.08
C LYS A 68 20.11 37.58 0.85
N ILE A 69 20.03 37.60 2.18
CA ILE A 69 20.10 36.40 3.01
C ILE A 69 18.94 35.46 2.67
N LYS A 70 17.71 35.98 2.60
CA LYS A 70 16.52 35.19 2.26
C LYS A 70 16.51 34.65 0.83
N GLU A 71 17.16 35.33 -0.10
CA GLU A 71 17.39 34.83 -1.48
C GLU A 71 18.41 33.67 -1.51
N ILE A 72 19.41 33.68 -0.63
CA ILE A 72 20.41 32.60 -0.52
C ILE A 72 19.85 31.41 0.24
N ASP A 73 19.24 31.68 1.39
CA ASP A 73 18.64 30.67 2.26
C ASP A 73 17.42 31.28 2.98
N SER A 74 16.21 30.94 2.50
CA SER A 74 14.97 31.44 3.03
C SER A 74 14.70 30.98 4.46
N GLU A 75 15.40 29.96 4.93
CA GLU A 75 15.18 29.32 6.21
C GLU A 75 15.98 29.93 7.35
N LYS A 76 17.00 30.72 7.05
CA LYS A 76 17.80 31.39 8.08
C LYS A 76 16.97 32.47 8.80
N GLU A 77 17.08 32.53 10.11
CA GLU A 77 16.32 33.48 10.91
C GLU A 77 17.08 34.83 10.98
N VAL A 78 16.38 35.92 10.66
CA VAL A 78 16.96 37.29 10.68
C VAL A 78 16.14 38.15 11.64
N ILE A 79 16.79 38.67 12.65
CA ILE A 79 16.24 39.61 13.64
C ILE A 79 16.74 40.99 13.28
N ILE A 80 15.81 41.93 13.16
CA ILE A 80 16.11 43.30 12.80
C ILE A 80 16.22 44.15 14.06
N VAL A 81 17.27 44.94 14.17
CA VAL A 81 17.39 45.99 15.20
C VAL A 81 17.01 47.33 14.57
N THR A 82 16.12 48.08 15.20
CA THR A 82 15.54 49.31 14.63
C THR A 82 15.52 50.47 15.64
N GLY A 83 15.68 51.69 15.16
CA GLY A 83 15.54 52.88 15.98
C GLY A 83 14.08 53.28 16.27
N HIS A 84 13.89 54.23 17.19
CA HIS A 84 12.55 54.74 17.50
C HIS A 84 11.93 55.42 16.27
N GLY A 85 10.70 55.02 15.91
CA GLY A 85 9.91 55.65 14.85
C GLY A 85 9.98 55.04 13.46
N ASP A 86 10.74 53.99 13.26
CA ASP A 86 10.90 53.31 11.95
C ASP A 86 9.82 52.21 11.70
N ILE A 87 8.54 52.57 11.90
CA ILE A 87 7.44 51.62 11.76
C ILE A 87 7.36 51.04 10.32
N ASP A 88 7.51 51.90 9.30
CA ASP A 88 7.42 51.47 7.88
C ASP A 88 8.54 50.50 7.51
N SER A 89 9.75 50.77 8.00
CA SER A 89 10.89 49.87 7.81
C SER A 89 10.70 48.49 8.50
N THR A 90 10.09 48.54 9.70
CA THR A 90 9.75 47.31 10.44
C THR A 90 8.71 46.45 9.70
N ILE A 91 7.65 47.09 9.17
CA ILE A 91 6.64 46.41 8.36
C ILE A 91 7.28 45.79 7.11
N THR A 92 8.16 46.55 6.43
CA THR A 92 8.89 46.08 5.25
C THR A 92 9.81 44.88 5.60
N ALA A 93 10.50 44.93 6.75
CA ALA A 93 11.31 43.80 7.20
C ALA A 93 10.49 42.55 7.41
N LEU A 94 9.32 42.61 8.03
CA LEU A 94 8.41 41.51 8.22
C LEU A 94 7.90 40.95 6.88
N GLN A 95 7.61 41.84 5.92
CA GLN A 95 7.21 41.41 4.55
C GLN A 95 8.34 40.65 3.80
N TYR A 96 9.61 41.03 4.05
CA TYR A 96 10.79 40.31 3.51
C TYR A 96 11.17 39.09 4.32
N GLY A 97 10.38 38.72 5.34
CA GLY A 97 10.57 37.49 6.08
C GLY A 97 11.51 37.61 7.29
N ALA A 98 11.66 38.81 7.85
CA ALA A 98 12.34 38.94 9.15
C ALA A 98 11.61 38.09 10.20
N SER A 99 12.36 37.45 11.08
CA SER A 99 11.85 36.55 12.12
C SER A 99 11.23 37.29 13.27
N ASP A 100 11.85 38.40 13.63
CA ASP A 100 11.43 39.34 14.70
C ASP A 100 12.14 40.68 14.51
N PHE A 101 11.76 41.67 15.35
CA PHE A 101 12.45 42.95 15.42
C PHE A 101 12.63 43.39 16.87
N ILE A 102 13.66 44.23 17.13
CA ILE A 102 14.02 44.76 18.44
C ILE A 102 14.26 46.22 18.31
N ASN A 103 13.71 47.03 19.21
CA ASN A 103 13.92 48.48 19.24
C ASN A 103 15.25 48.83 19.98
N LYS A 104 16.02 49.77 19.42
CA LYS A 104 17.15 50.41 20.15
C LYS A 104 16.62 51.30 21.28
N PRO A 105 17.20 51.32 22.49
CA PRO A 105 18.39 50.55 22.88
C PRO A 105 18.05 49.05 23.05
N VAL A 106 18.91 48.18 22.53
CA VAL A 106 18.73 46.72 22.65
C VAL A 106 18.83 46.33 24.12
N ARG A 107 17.72 45.82 24.65
CA ARG A 107 17.65 45.24 26.00
C ARG A 107 17.90 43.79 25.96
N ASP A 108 18.65 43.25 26.92
CA ASP A 108 18.97 41.83 26.97
C ASP A 108 17.73 40.93 26.98
N GLU A 109 16.66 41.34 27.70
CA GLU A 109 15.42 40.55 27.74
C GLU A 109 14.71 40.52 26.37
N ALA A 110 14.73 41.63 25.62
CA ALA A 110 14.10 41.69 24.30
C ALA A 110 14.88 40.83 23.27
N LEU A 111 16.20 40.87 23.33
CA LEU A 111 17.07 40.05 22.50
C LEU A 111 16.89 38.56 22.81
N ALA A 112 16.85 38.17 24.08
CA ALA A 112 16.65 36.83 24.52
C ALA A 112 15.30 36.25 24.00
N ILE A 113 14.22 37.01 24.11
CA ILE A 113 12.89 36.60 23.61
C ILE A 113 12.92 36.42 22.09
N ALA A 114 13.52 37.32 21.33
CA ALA A 114 13.61 37.21 19.87
C ALA A 114 14.45 36.00 19.45
N LEU A 115 15.55 35.73 20.13
CA LEU A 115 16.39 34.56 19.91
C LEU A 115 15.66 33.27 20.26
N GLU A 116 14.92 33.20 21.37
CA GLU A 116 14.12 32.01 21.70
C GLU A 116 13.05 31.72 20.63
N ARG A 117 12.39 32.74 20.09
CA ARG A 117 11.43 32.60 19.00
C ARG A 117 12.12 32.08 17.72
N ALA A 118 13.28 32.60 17.36
CA ALA A 118 14.04 32.17 16.22
C ALA A 118 14.48 30.72 16.38
N LYS A 119 15.03 30.32 17.52
CA LYS A 119 15.38 28.93 17.85
C LYS A 119 14.19 28.00 17.81
N ALA A 120 13.04 28.43 18.36
CA ALA A 120 11.83 27.60 18.31
C ALA A 120 11.37 27.33 16.88
N LYS A 121 11.47 28.32 15.97
CA LYS A 121 11.16 28.14 14.55
C LYS A 121 12.13 27.14 13.89
N ILE A 122 13.43 27.26 14.14
CA ILE A 122 14.44 26.33 13.62
C ILE A 122 14.17 24.91 14.12
N ALA A 123 13.94 24.72 15.42
CA ALA A 123 13.68 23.41 16.01
C ALA A 123 12.37 22.75 15.48
N ILE A 124 11.33 23.57 15.24
CA ILE A 124 10.08 23.07 14.65
C ILE A 124 10.33 22.60 13.21
N ARG A 125 11.14 23.32 12.44
CA ARG A 125 11.47 22.99 11.06
C ARG A 125 12.28 21.70 10.98
N GLU A 126 13.37 21.61 11.74
CA GLU A 126 14.19 20.39 11.82
C GLU A 126 13.33 19.16 12.18
N LYS A 127 12.43 19.33 13.14
CA LYS A 127 11.52 18.27 13.55
C LYS A 127 10.52 17.89 12.45
N LEU A 128 10.03 18.87 11.68
CA LEU A 128 9.11 18.62 10.57
C LEU A 128 9.81 17.87 9.43
N GLU A 129 11.05 18.23 9.12
CA GLU A 129 11.87 17.52 8.13
C GLU A 129 12.10 16.07 8.53
N GLU A 130 12.52 15.83 9.78
CA GLU A 130 12.69 14.48 10.32
C GLU A 130 11.39 13.66 10.25
N TYR A 131 10.26 14.29 10.60
CA TYR A 131 8.95 13.62 10.48
C TYR A 131 8.58 13.28 9.04
N THR A 132 8.86 14.20 8.11
CA THR A 132 8.54 14.02 6.69
C THR A 132 9.35 12.86 6.11
N GLU A 133 10.66 12.84 6.37
CA GLU A 133 11.55 11.75 5.92
C GLU A 133 11.12 10.40 6.50
N ASN A 134 10.82 10.34 7.79
CA ASN A 134 10.34 9.13 8.43
C ASN A 134 8.98 8.65 7.88
N LEU A 135 8.08 9.57 7.52
CA LEU A 135 6.80 9.25 6.91
C LEU A 135 6.98 8.68 5.50
N GLU A 136 7.87 9.25 4.70
CA GLU A 136 8.17 8.75 3.35
C GLU A 136 8.70 7.32 3.38
N ILE A 137 9.62 7.02 4.31
CA ILE A 137 10.13 5.65 4.51
C ILE A 137 9.00 4.69 4.88
N LYS A 138 8.15 5.06 5.85
CA LYS A 138 7.02 4.21 6.28
C LYS A 138 5.99 3.99 5.17
N ILE A 139 5.71 5.01 4.36
CA ILE A 139 4.81 4.89 3.21
C ILE A 139 5.39 3.93 2.18
N ALA A 140 6.69 4.02 1.88
CA ALA A 140 7.36 3.13 0.95
C ALA A 140 7.32 1.66 1.44
N GLU A 141 7.63 1.41 2.71
CA GLU A 141 7.55 0.07 3.33
C GLU A 141 6.14 -0.50 3.30
N ALA A 142 5.14 0.28 3.73
CA ALA A 142 3.74 -0.16 3.74
C ALA A 142 3.22 -0.45 2.32
N THR A 143 3.61 0.37 1.34
CA THR A 143 3.23 0.19 -0.06
C THR A 143 3.82 -1.11 -0.62
N GLU A 144 5.09 -1.38 -0.34
CA GLU A 144 5.74 -2.61 -0.77
C GLU A 144 5.14 -3.86 -0.09
N GLU A 145 4.79 -3.78 1.19
CA GLU A 145 4.11 -4.87 1.89
C GLU A 145 2.74 -5.16 1.28
N ILE A 146 1.94 -4.13 0.99
CA ILE A 146 0.64 -4.27 0.32
C ILE A 146 0.82 -4.90 -1.06
N ARG A 147 1.82 -4.46 -1.83
CA ARG A 147 2.14 -5.00 -3.14
C ARG A 147 2.51 -6.49 -3.08
N ARG A 148 3.35 -6.88 -2.11
CA ARG A 148 3.73 -8.29 -1.88
C ARG A 148 2.51 -9.15 -1.53
N LYS A 149 1.67 -8.70 -0.60
CA LYS A 149 0.43 -9.40 -0.20
C LYS A 149 -0.52 -9.57 -1.38
N SER A 150 -0.75 -8.50 -2.15
CA SER A 150 -1.62 -8.54 -3.33
C SER A 150 -1.09 -9.47 -4.42
N ASN A 151 0.23 -9.46 -4.67
CA ASN A 151 0.86 -10.36 -5.63
C ASN A 151 0.74 -11.83 -5.19
N PHE A 152 0.96 -12.10 -3.90
CA PHE A 152 0.82 -13.44 -3.36
C PHE A 152 -0.62 -13.96 -3.49
N GLN A 153 -1.62 -13.16 -3.12
CA GLN A 153 -3.03 -13.52 -3.30
C GLN A 153 -3.37 -13.81 -4.77
N ARG A 154 -2.86 -12.98 -5.70
CA ARG A 154 -3.05 -13.21 -7.13
C ARG A 154 -2.39 -14.50 -7.62
N LEU A 155 -1.20 -14.84 -7.12
CA LEU A 155 -0.53 -16.09 -7.43
C LEU A 155 -1.33 -17.29 -6.92
N LEU A 156 -1.85 -17.26 -5.70
CA LEU A 156 -2.71 -18.32 -5.15
C LEU A 156 -3.94 -18.56 -6.02
N ILE A 157 -4.63 -17.50 -6.43
CA ILE A 157 -5.80 -17.62 -7.32
C ILE A 157 -5.39 -18.19 -8.69
N LYS A 158 -4.26 -17.73 -9.24
CA LYS A 158 -3.77 -18.15 -10.56
C LYS A 158 -3.30 -19.60 -10.58
N SER A 159 -2.72 -20.10 -9.49
CA SER A 159 -2.19 -21.47 -9.38
C SER A 159 -3.23 -22.50 -8.91
N SER A 160 -4.47 -22.09 -8.66
CA SER A 160 -5.55 -23.01 -8.29
C SER A 160 -5.89 -23.94 -9.46
N ASN A 161 -6.02 -25.24 -9.16
CA ASN A 161 -6.53 -26.24 -10.09
C ASN A 161 -8.06 -26.20 -10.23
N ASP A 162 -8.74 -25.52 -9.31
CA ASP A 162 -10.17 -25.27 -9.43
C ASP A 162 -10.42 -23.98 -10.20
N ALA A 163 -11.48 -23.93 -10.99
CA ALA A 163 -11.92 -22.70 -11.63
C ALA A 163 -12.52 -21.77 -10.57
N ILE A 164 -12.00 -20.55 -10.51
CA ILE A 164 -12.44 -19.51 -9.56
C ILE A 164 -13.04 -18.35 -10.33
N VAL A 165 -14.32 -18.05 -10.00
CA VAL A 165 -15.06 -16.91 -10.55
C VAL A 165 -15.61 -16.08 -9.41
N ALA A 166 -15.34 -14.78 -9.39
CA ALA A 166 -15.95 -13.88 -8.43
C ALA A 166 -16.61 -12.69 -9.11
N PHE A 167 -17.72 -12.26 -8.54
CA PHE A 167 -18.51 -11.11 -8.99
C PHE A 167 -18.52 -10.06 -7.89
N ASP A 168 -18.52 -8.80 -8.28
CA ASP A 168 -18.72 -7.66 -7.37
C ASP A 168 -20.20 -7.44 -7.02
N HIS A 169 -20.48 -6.32 -6.33
CA HIS A 169 -21.84 -5.93 -5.95
C HIS A 169 -22.75 -5.61 -7.15
N ASP A 170 -22.16 -5.23 -8.29
CA ASP A 170 -22.86 -4.97 -9.56
C ASP A 170 -22.95 -6.21 -10.46
N TRP A 171 -22.55 -7.37 -9.95
CA TRP A 171 -22.51 -8.64 -10.67
C TRP A 171 -21.54 -8.67 -11.85
N LYS A 172 -20.54 -7.81 -11.87
CA LYS A 172 -19.43 -7.85 -12.83
C LYS A 172 -18.37 -8.84 -12.38
N VAL A 173 -17.78 -9.53 -13.33
CA VAL A 173 -16.70 -10.50 -13.07
C VAL A 173 -15.42 -9.74 -12.68
N VAL A 174 -14.99 -9.89 -11.43
CA VAL A 174 -13.75 -9.27 -10.90
C VAL A 174 -12.60 -10.27 -10.76
N VAL A 175 -12.92 -11.55 -10.54
CA VAL A 175 -11.96 -12.64 -10.53
C VAL A 175 -12.38 -13.68 -11.54
N TYR A 176 -11.43 -14.10 -12.36
CA TYR A 176 -11.58 -15.18 -13.35
C TYR A 176 -10.17 -15.74 -13.58
N ASN A 177 -9.88 -16.90 -12.99
CA ASN A 177 -8.55 -17.48 -13.04
C ASN A 177 -8.31 -18.28 -14.35
N PRO A 178 -7.07 -18.70 -14.64
CA PRO A 178 -6.78 -19.48 -15.85
C PRO A 178 -7.59 -20.76 -15.95
N GLU A 179 -7.88 -21.44 -14.83
CA GLU A 179 -8.66 -22.68 -14.86
C GLU A 179 -10.11 -22.41 -15.23
N ALA A 180 -10.68 -21.27 -14.78
CA ALA A 180 -11.99 -20.84 -15.28
C ALA A 180 -11.97 -20.58 -16.80
N ALA A 181 -10.89 -20.00 -17.33
CA ALA A 181 -10.74 -19.82 -18.77
C ALA A 181 -10.69 -21.14 -19.54
N ASN A 182 -9.98 -22.12 -19.02
CA ASN A 182 -9.92 -23.49 -19.59
C ASN A 182 -11.29 -24.17 -19.54
N MET A 183 -11.97 -24.07 -18.41
CA MET A 183 -13.25 -24.73 -18.16
C MET A 183 -14.42 -24.12 -18.96
N PHE A 184 -14.53 -22.78 -18.99
CA PHE A 184 -15.64 -22.10 -19.66
C PHE A 184 -15.36 -21.78 -21.14
N GLY A 185 -14.09 -21.83 -21.57
CA GLY A 185 -13.70 -21.58 -22.95
C GLY A 185 -13.62 -20.08 -23.32
N GLU A 186 -13.60 -19.19 -22.33
CA GLU A 186 -13.49 -17.74 -22.52
C GLU A 186 -12.14 -17.22 -22.02
N ALA A 187 -11.49 -16.35 -22.79
CA ALA A 187 -10.22 -15.80 -22.36
C ALA A 187 -10.38 -14.80 -21.21
N VAL A 188 -9.46 -14.83 -20.23
CA VAL A 188 -9.50 -13.96 -19.04
C VAL A 188 -9.66 -12.47 -19.39
N LYS A 189 -8.97 -12.01 -20.44
CA LYS A 189 -9.03 -10.61 -20.92
C LYS A 189 -10.40 -10.17 -21.45
N ASP A 190 -11.23 -11.13 -21.88
CA ASP A 190 -12.54 -10.87 -22.48
C ASP A 190 -13.67 -10.93 -21.44
N VAL A 191 -13.43 -11.63 -20.32
CA VAL A 191 -14.40 -11.83 -19.23
C VAL A 191 -14.21 -10.82 -18.11
N ARG A 192 -13.00 -10.67 -17.59
CA ARG A 192 -12.72 -9.89 -16.40
C ARG A 192 -13.04 -8.41 -16.59
N ASN A 193 -13.86 -7.83 -15.73
CA ASN A 193 -14.36 -6.45 -15.73
C ASN A 193 -15.18 -6.06 -16.98
N LYS A 194 -15.55 -7.05 -17.82
CA LYS A 194 -16.34 -6.81 -19.04
C LYS A 194 -17.68 -7.54 -19.02
N MET A 195 -17.69 -8.78 -18.54
CA MET A 195 -18.87 -9.60 -18.47
C MET A 195 -19.55 -9.52 -17.10
N THR A 196 -20.84 -9.79 -17.11
CA THR A 196 -21.66 -9.91 -15.91
C THR A 196 -22.02 -11.39 -15.66
N ILE A 197 -22.68 -11.66 -14.52
CA ILE A 197 -23.16 -12.99 -14.19
C ILE A 197 -24.13 -13.51 -15.25
N ASP A 198 -24.93 -12.65 -15.86
CA ASP A 198 -25.94 -13.02 -16.87
C ASP A 198 -25.28 -13.37 -18.22
N ASP A 199 -24.09 -12.82 -18.49
CA ASP A 199 -23.32 -13.14 -19.70
C ASP A 199 -22.58 -14.47 -19.55
N LEU A 200 -22.12 -14.79 -18.34
CA LEU A 200 -21.31 -15.96 -18.08
C LEU A 200 -22.13 -17.23 -17.74
N TYR A 201 -23.28 -17.06 -17.10
CA TYR A 201 -24.12 -18.16 -16.63
C TYR A 201 -25.48 -18.16 -17.30
N THR A 202 -26.11 -19.35 -17.36
CA THR A 202 -27.50 -19.45 -17.80
C THR A 202 -28.43 -18.67 -16.86
N PRO A 203 -29.57 -18.14 -17.34
CA PRO A 203 -30.51 -17.36 -16.52
C PRO A 203 -30.98 -18.10 -15.24
N LYS A 204 -31.09 -19.43 -15.31
CA LYS A 204 -31.45 -20.27 -14.17
C LYS A 204 -30.40 -20.23 -13.07
N ILE A 205 -29.11 -20.33 -13.44
CA ILE A 205 -27.97 -20.30 -12.51
C ILE A 205 -27.79 -18.90 -11.97
N ALA A 206 -27.78 -17.88 -12.82
CA ALA A 206 -27.67 -16.47 -12.40
C ALA A 206 -28.74 -16.07 -11.38
N LYS A 207 -29.99 -16.53 -11.58
CA LYS A 207 -31.09 -16.30 -10.64
C LYS A 207 -30.85 -16.95 -9.26
N ILE A 208 -30.25 -18.14 -9.22
CA ILE A 208 -29.93 -18.83 -7.95
C ILE A 208 -28.94 -17.97 -7.14
N PHE A 209 -27.87 -17.50 -7.75
CA PHE A 209 -26.88 -16.67 -7.08
C PHE A 209 -27.44 -15.32 -6.62
N LYS A 210 -28.22 -14.66 -7.49
CA LYS A 210 -28.86 -13.37 -7.16
C LYS A 210 -29.88 -13.50 -6.01
N ASN A 211 -30.62 -14.59 -5.96
CA ASN A 211 -31.57 -14.85 -4.87
C ASN A 211 -30.84 -15.15 -3.55
N GLN A 212 -29.77 -15.94 -3.59
CA GLN A 212 -28.96 -16.23 -2.41
C GLN A 212 -28.37 -14.97 -1.79
N ALA A 213 -27.89 -14.03 -2.61
CA ALA A 213 -27.37 -12.74 -2.14
C ALA A 213 -28.44 -11.88 -1.44
N LYS A 214 -29.72 -12.03 -1.81
CA LYS A 214 -30.85 -11.33 -1.18
C LYS A 214 -31.28 -11.96 0.15
N GLU A 215 -31.09 -13.25 0.31
CA GLU A 215 -31.42 -13.97 1.54
C GLU A 215 -30.29 -13.77 2.55
N LYS A 216 -30.38 -12.76 3.43
CA LYS A 216 -29.43 -12.47 4.54
C LYS A 216 -29.40 -13.59 5.59
N LYS A 217 -29.27 -14.86 5.21
CA LYS A 217 -29.20 -16.00 6.13
C LYS A 217 -27.75 -16.20 6.62
N GLN A 218 -27.60 -16.68 7.84
CA GLN A 218 -26.32 -16.96 8.52
C GLN A 218 -25.40 -17.96 7.79
N GLN A 219 -25.89 -18.70 6.81
CA GLN A 219 -25.11 -19.58 5.95
C GLN A 219 -24.93 -18.94 4.57
N ASN A 220 -23.82 -18.26 4.41
CA ASN A 220 -23.45 -17.58 3.16
C ASN A 220 -22.90 -18.53 2.06
N THR A 221 -22.91 -19.84 2.31
CA THR A 221 -22.32 -20.84 1.44
C THR A 221 -23.40 -21.73 0.83
N LEU A 222 -23.41 -21.88 -0.50
CA LEU A 222 -24.17 -22.94 -1.15
C LEU A 222 -23.48 -24.29 -0.90
N PRO A 223 -24.22 -25.34 -0.54
CA PRO A 223 -23.64 -26.67 -0.47
C PRO A 223 -23.09 -27.08 -1.85
N TRP A 224 -22.10 -27.95 -1.84
CA TRP A 224 -21.56 -28.53 -3.07
C TRP A 224 -22.65 -29.19 -3.91
N ARG A 225 -22.69 -28.84 -5.17
CA ARG A 225 -23.64 -29.38 -6.15
C ARG A 225 -22.90 -29.85 -7.38
N GLU A 226 -23.39 -30.94 -7.99
CA GLU A 226 -22.90 -31.40 -9.28
C GLU A 226 -23.80 -30.87 -10.40
N ASN A 227 -23.21 -30.54 -11.52
CA ASN A 227 -23.89 -30.13 -12.73
C ASN A 227 -23.00 -30.43 -13.95
N ILE A 228 -23.55 -30.27 -15.14
CA ILE A 228 -22.81 -30.35 -16.40
C ILE A 228 -22.75 -28.92 -16.96
N ILE A 229 -21.55 -28.45 -17.23
CA ILE A 229 -21.31 -27.21 -17.93
C ILE A 229 -21.12 -27.51 -19.42
N ASN A 230 -21.86 -26.79 -20.27
CA ASN A 230 -21.63 -26.75 -21.70
C ASN A 230 -20.70 -25.61 -22.03
N THR A 231 -19.52 -25.90 -22.54
CA THR A 231 -18.55 -24.91 -22.98
C THR A 231 -18.94 -24.34 -24.36
N LYS A 232 -18.37 -23.21 -24.75
CA LYS A 232 -18.63 -22.59 -26.07
C LYS A 232 -18.21 -23.48 -27.25
N ASP A 233 -17.17 -24.30 -27.07
CA ASP A 233 -16.69 -25.27 -28.06
C ASP A 233 -17.50 -26.58 -28.07
N GLY A 234 -18.62 -26.65 -27.33
CA GLY A 234 -19.55 -27.77 -27.32
C GLY A 234 -19.15 -28.94 -26.40
N ARG A 235 -18.07 -28.84 -25.62
CA ARG A 235 -17.72 -29.86 -24.63
C ARG A 235 -18.72 -29.87 -23.46
N GLN A 236 -18.98 -31.03 -22.91
CA GLN A 236 -19.74 -31.22 -21.69
C GLN A 236 -18.81 -31.63 -20.56
N ILE A 237 -18.66 -30.76 -19.58
CA ILE A 237 -17.77 -30.96 -18.44
C ILE A 237 -18.63 -31.18 -17.18
N PRO A 238 -18.56 -32.39 -16.57
CA PRO A 238 -19.17 -32.64 -15.28
C PRO A 238 -18.39 -31.86 -14.21
N VAL A 239 -19.05 -30.97 -13.47
CA VAL A 239 -18.43 -30.15 -12.45
C VAL A 239 -19.12 -30.31 -11.12
N ARG A 240 -18.35 -30.16 -10.05
CA ARG A 240 -18.85 -29.90 -8.71
C ARG A 240 -18.55 -28.46 -8.35
N TYR A 241 -19.54 -27.71 -7.90
CA TYR A 241 -19.38 -26.30 -7.59
C TYR A 241 -20.00 -25.91 -6.26
N THR A 242 -19.42 -24.85 -5.69
CA THR A 242 -19.95 -24.14 -4.53
C THR A 242 -19.83 -22.64 -4.74
N SER A 243 -20.64 -21.86 -4.02
CA SER A 243 -20.54 -20.40 -4.05
C SER A 243 -20.74 -19.80 -2.67
N ASN A 244 -19.97 -18.78 -2.36
CA ASN A 244 -20.06 -18.01 -1.13
C ASN A 244 -20.46 -16.58 -1.43
N VAL A 245 -21.39 -16.06 -0.65
CA VAL A 245 -21.76 -14.64 -0.67
C VAL A 245 -20.84 -13.88 0.27
N LEU A 246 -20.26 -12.79 -0.21
CA LEU A 246 -19.33 -11.97 0.52
C LEU A 246 -20.04 -10.73 1.08
N TYR A 247 -19.90 -10.52 2.38
CA TYR A 247 -20.41 -9.32 3.08
C TYR A 247 -19.26 -8.59 3.77
N LYS A 248 -19.33 -7.26 3.78
CA LYS A 248 -18.43 -6.39 4.56
C LYS A 248 -19.30 -5.43 5.37
N LYS A 249 -19.21 -5.47 6.70
CA LYS A 249 -20.03 -4.68 7.63
C LYS A 249 -21.54 -4.84 7.40
N GLY A 250 -21.97 -6.05 6.96
CA GLY A 250 -23.39 -6.35 6.70
C GLY A 250 -23.92 -5.94 5.32
N GLU A 251 -23.08 -5.31 4.48
CA GLU A 251 -23.42 -4.96 3.11
C GLU A 251 -22.91 -6.02 2.13
N PHE A 252 -23.67 -6.33 1.11
CA PHE A 252 -23.30 -7.24 0.03
C PHE A 252 -22.13 -6.65 -0.77
N VAL A 253 -21.04 -7.39 -0.87
CA VAL A 253 -19.83 -6.98 -1.60
C VAL A 253 -19.68 -7.76 -2.92
N GLY A 254 -20.20 -8.98 -2.95
CA GLY A 254 -20.07 -9.83 -4.12
C GLY A 254 -20.23 -11.32 -3.80
N THR A 255 -19.86 -12.16 -4.75
CA THR A 255 -19.85 -13.62 -4.58
C THR A 255 -18.57 -14.21 -5.12
N VAL A 256 -18.16 -15.35 -4.58
CA VAL A 256 -17.06 -16.16 -5.11
C VAL A 256 -17.53 -17.60 -5.31
N SER A 257 -17.28 -18.16 -6.47
CA SER A 257 -17.65 -19.52 -6.84
C SER A 257 -16.41 -20.33 -7.19
N PHE A 258 -16.41 -21.58 -6.78
CA PHE A 258 -15.36 -22.55 -7.06
C PHE A 258 -15.98 -23.70 -7.87
N PHE A 259 -15.31 -24.10 -8.94
CA PHE A 259 -15.74 -25.21 -9.80
C PHE A 259 -14.61 -26.20 -9.92
N GLN A 260 -14.89 -27.45 -9.59
CA GLN A 260 -13.98 -28.57 -9.73
C GLN A 260 -14.40 -29.42 -10.93
N ASP A 261 -13.48 -29.69 -11.85
CA ASP A 261 -13.72 -30.62 -12.97
C ASP A 261 -13.72 -32.07 -12.44
N LEU A 262 -14.79 -32.80 -12.72
CA LEU A 262 -14.96 -34.18 -12.33
C LEU A 262 -14.69 -35.16 -13.47
N THR A 263 -14.24 -34.73 -14.65
CA THR A 263 -14.07 -35.57 -15.85
C THR A 263 -13.18 -36.76 -15.57
N GLU A 264 -12.02 -36.51 -14.98
CA GLU A 264 -11.06 -37.57 -14.67
C GLU A 264 -11.57 -38.52 -13.56
N ILE A 265 -12.16 -37.92 -12.53
CA ILE A 265 -12.74 -38.69 -11.41
C ILE A 265 -13.82 -39.64 -11.94
N LYS A 266 -14.77 -39.14 -12.73
CA LYS A 266 -15.85 -39.96 -13.29
C LYS A 266 -15.34 -40.99 -14.29
N ARG A 267 -14.26 -40.72 -15.03
CA ARG A 267 -13.59 -41.68 -15.89
C ARG A 267 -13.02 -42.83 -15.06
N LEU A 268 -12.25 -42.52 -14.02
CA LEU A 268 -11.62 -43.51 -13.15
C LEU A 268 -12.66 -44.34 -12.38
N GLU A 269 -13.72 -43.76 -11.91
CA GLU A 269 -14.85 -44.47 -11.29
C GLU A 269 -15.49 -45.46 -12.24
N LYS A 270 -15.70 -45.09 -13.50
CA LYS A 270 -16.25 -45.99 -14.52
C LYS A 270 -15.32 -47.15 -14.85
N GLU A 271 -14.02 -46.86 -14.98
CA GLU A 271 -12.99 -47.88 -15.21
C GLU A 271 -12.92 -48.89 -14.04
N LEU A 272 -12.99 -48.36 -12.77
CA LEU A 272 -12.99 -49.20 -11.58
C LEU A 272 -14.21 -50.13 -11.56
N VAL A 273 -15.40 -49.62 -11.79
CA VAL A 273 -16.66 -50.41 -11.82
C VAL A 273 -16.57 -51.46 -12.92
N GLN A 274 -16.02 -51.13 -14.08
CA GLN A 274 -15.84 -52.11 -15.17
C GLN A 274 -14.86 -53.20 -14.79
N SER A 275 -13.74 -52.87 -14.16
CA SER A 275 -12.73 -53.82 -13.69
C SER A 275 -13.32 -54.76 -12.63
N GLU A 276 -14.07 -54.25 -11.67
CA GLU A 276 -14.75 -55.05 -10.64
C GLU A 276 -15.76 -56.02 -11.24
N ARG A 277 -16.55 -55.57 -12.24
CA ARG A 277 -17.45 -56.48 -12.97
C ARG A 277 -16.73 -57.61 -13.70
N LEU A 278 -15.63 -57.29 -14.37
CA LEU A 278 -14.80 -58.30 -15.07
C LEU A 278 -14.18 -59.28 -14.08
N ALA A 279 -13.71 -58.84 -12.93
CA ALA A 279 -13.18 -59.69 -11.87
C ALA A 279 -14.24 -60.64 -11.32
N ALA A 280 -15.45 -60.14 -11.05
CA ALA A 280 -16.57 -60.98 -10.60
C ALA A 280 -16.98 -62.02 -11.61
N VAL A 281 -17.05 -61.69 -12.91
CA VAL A 281 -17.29 -62.64 -14.01
C VAL A 281 -16.18 -63.67 -14.08
N GLY A 282 -14.90 -63.26 -13.99
CA GLY A 282 -13.75 -64.15 -13.99
C GLY A 282 -13.77 -65.19 -12.85
N GLN A 283 -14.12 -64.75 -11.64
CA GLN A 283 -14.30 -65.68 -10.51
C GLN A 283 -15.44 -66.68 -10.74
N THR A 284 -16.57 -66.22 -11.27
CA THR A 284 -17.72 -67.10 -11.61
C THR A 284 -17.36 -68.14 -12.66
N VAL A 285 -16.68 -67.74 -13.76
CA VAL A 285 -16.20 -68.63 -14.82
C VAL A 285 -15.19 -69.58 -14.27
N SER A 286 -14.24 -69.19 -13.44
CA SER A 286 -13.27 -70.10 -12.82
C SER A 286 -13.93 -71.17 -11.94
N GLY A 287 -14.94 -70.74 -11.12
CA GLY A 287 -15.75 -71.64 -10.32
C GLY A 287 -16.52 -72.65 -11.15
N LEU A 288 -17.13 -72.23 -12.28
CA LEU A 288 -17.81 -73.12 -13.23
C LEU A 288 -16.84 -74.04 -13.90
N ALA A 289 -15.68 -73.60 -14.35
CA ALA A 289 -14.63 -74.43 -14.94
C ALA A 289 -14.15 -75.54 -13.99
N HIS A 290 -13.96 -75.16 -12.71
CA HIS A 290 -13.61 -76.12 -11.65
C HIS A 290 -14.73 -77.16 -11.40
N TYR A 291 -15.98 -76.75 -11.39
CA TYR A 291 -17.16 -77.60 -11.24
C TYR A 291 -17.28 -78.56 -12.40
N VAL A 292 -17.21 -78.09 -13.66
CA VAL A 292 -17.24 -78.94 -14.87
C VAL A 292 -16.07 -79.93 -14.87
N LYS A 293 -14.88 -79.49 -14.51
CA LYS A 293 -13.72 -80.41 -14.39
C LYS A 293 -13.97 -81.53 -13.37
N ASN A 294 -14.56 -81.24 -12.25
CA ASN A 294 -14.88 -82.25 -11.20
C ASN A 294 -15.95 -83.24 -11.69
N ILE A 295 -16.97 -82.77 -12.42
CA ILE A 295 -17.95 -83.69 -13.06
C ILE A 295 -17.28 -84.61 -14.07
N LEU A 296 -16.40 -84.09 -14.95
CA LEU A 296 -15.70 -84.88 -15.93
C LEU A 296 -14.76 -85.94 -15.31
N ILE A 297 -14.11 -85.57 -14.19
CA ILE A 297 -13.27 -86.55 -13.44
C ILE A 297 -14.16 -87.64 -12.82
N GLY A 298 -15.30 -87.30 -12.24
CA GLY A 298 -16.24 -88.22 -11.68
C GLY A 298 -16.81 -89.19 -12.73
N LEU A 299 -17.17 -88.71 -13.93
CA LEU A 299 -17.61 -89.55 -15.06
C LEU A 299 -16.51 -90.50 -15.57
N LYS A 300 -15.25 -89.98 -15.60
CA LYS A 300 -14.11 -90.82 -16.03
C LYS A 300 -13.76 -91.91 -15.01
N GLY A 301 -13.93 -91.63 -13.71
CA GLY A 301 -13.76 -92.61 -12.63
C GLY A 301 -14.87 -93.67 -12.62
N GLY A 302 -16.12 -93.28 -12.96
CA GLY A 302 -17.24 -94.21 -13.05
C GLY A 302 -17.22 -95.13 -14.26
N SER A 303 -16.50 -94.80 -15.33
CA SER A 303 -16.35 -95.59 -16.52
C SER A 303 -15.35 -96.76 -16.33
N TYR A 304 -14.58 -96.80 -15.25
CA TYR A 304 -13.66 -97.91 -14.91
C TYR A 304 -14.25 -98.94 -13.97
N VAL A 305 -15.53 -98.80 -13.58
CA VAL A 305 -16.19 -99.75 -12.66
C VAL A 305 -17.24 -100.63 -13.37
N VAL A 306 -17.37 -100.56 -14.73
CA VAL A 306 -18.27 -101.39 -15.52
C VAL A 306 -17.48 -102.10 -16.63
N ASP A 307 -16.57 -102.96 -16.24
CA ASP A 307 -16.07 -104.09 -17.00
C ASP A 307 -15.91 -105.33 -16.12
#